data_18cad37f6451909ecc5a2f7224fdc156
#
_entry.id   18cad37f6451909ecc5a2f7224fdc156
#
_cell.length_a   1.000
_cell.length_b   1.000
_cell.length_c   1.000
_cell.angle_alpha   90.00
_cell.angle_beta   90.00
_cell.angle_gamma   90.00
#
_symmetry.space_group_name_H-M   'P 1'
#
loop_
_entity.id
_entity.type
_entity.pdbx_description
1 polymer ?
#
loop_
_entity_poly.entity_id
_entity_poly.type
_entity_poly.pdbx_seq_one_letter_code
_entity_poly.pdbx_strand_id
1 'polypeptide(L)'
;RYGKFRYGFGFHSTTVLHEGRLYLQLIHSAAQLVVCVEASSGKEVWKVERESDGVAECEHSYASPTAFREGDLNVLVTHGNDYCIGHDPGTGKELWRVAGLNPKEKYNRTLRFVASPVVSQGLLVVPSAKNRGVSVVRLSEAKGRIEQGGSGELWRMDRSTTDVTTPLLYRGLLYLCKENGTILCLDALTGKQLYQERFHAQT
;
A
#
# COMPACT_ATOMS: atom_id res chain seq x y z
N ARG A 1 -3.83 -24.53 -1.65
CA ARG A 1 -2.39 -24.38 -2.02
C ARG A 1 -1.72 -23.30 -1.15
N TYR A 2 -2.45 -22.21 -0.81
CA TYR A 2 -1.92 -21.06 -0.06
C TYR A 2 -2.61 -20.82 1.29
N GLY A 3 -3.18 -21.85 1.87
CA GLY A 3 -3.92 -21.80 3.13
C GLY A 3 -5.40 -21.48 2.98
N LYS A 4 -6.13 -21.54 4.09
CA LYS A 4 -7.54 -21.16 4.16
C LYS A 4 -7.64 -19.78 4.80
N PHE A 5 -8.43 -18.89 4.22
CA PHE A 5 -8.79 -17.63 4.86
C PHE A 5 -9.57 -17.92 6.15
N ARG A 6 -9.08 -17.41 7.28
CA ARG A 6 -9.71 -17.59 8.60
C ARG A 6 -10.67 -16.47 8.97
N TYR A 7 -10.73 -15.41 8.15
CA TYR A 7 -11.57 -14.26 8.41
C TYR A 7 -12.83 -14.28 7.54
N GLY A 8 -13.97 -13.85 8.12
CA GLY A 8 -15.27 -13.92 7.47
C GLY A 8 -15.50 -12.99 6.27
N PHE A 9 -14.55 -12.07 6.00
CA PHE A 9 -14.67 -11.09 4.91
C PHE A 9 -14.06 -11.56 3.58
N GLY A 10 -13.37 -12.70 3.56
CA GLY A 10 -12.80 -13.27 2.35
C GLY A 10 -11.60 -12.51 1.77
N PHE A 11 -11.29 -12.79 0.50
CA PHE A 11 -10.19 -12.18 -0.25
C PHE A 11 -10.70 -11.01 -1.10
N HIS A 12 -10.14 -9.82 -0.91
CA HIS A 12 -10.55 -8.59 -1.59
C HIS A 12 -9.45 -7.95 -2.44
N SER A 13 -8.21 -8.43 -2.31
CA SER A 13 -7.08 -7.89 -3.06
C SER A 13 -7.18 -8.25 -4.55
N THR A 14 -7.12 -7.27 -5.43
CA THR A 14 -7.08 -7.48 -6.88
C THR A 14 -5.69 -7.97 -7.29
N THR A 15 -5.64 -8.96 -8.16
CA THR A 15 -4.39 -9.43 -8.77
C THR A 15 -3.85 -8.39 -9.75
N VAL A 16 -2.54 -8.17 -9.76
CA VAL A 16 -1.86 -7.26 -10.69
C VAL A 16 -1.21 -8.04 -11.83
N LEU A 17 -1.48 -7.63 -13.07
CA LEU A 17 -0.76 -8.10 -14.25
C LEU A 17 0.40 -7.14 -14.56
N HIS A 18 1.62 -7.67 -14.62
CA HIS A 18 2.81 -6.91 -14.99
C HIS A 18 3.81 -7.81 -15.71
N GLU A 19 4.24 -7.39 -16.90
CA GLU A 19 5.22 -8.12 -17.73
C GLU A 19 4.91 -9.63 -17.92
N GLY A 20 3.66 -9.95 -18.23
CA GLY A 20 3.22 -11.33 -18.49
C GLY A 20 3.07 -12.20 -17.24
N ARG A 21 3.20 -11.62 -16.05
CA ARG A 21 3.06 -12.29 -14.75
C ARG A 21 1.91 -11.70 -13.95
N LEU A 22 1.25 -12.55 -13.17
CA LEU A 22 0.25 -12.15 -12.20
C LEU A 22 0.86 -12.18 -10.80
N TYR A 23 0.64 -11.11 -10.05
CA TYR A 23 1.10 -10.98 -8.68
C TYR A 23 -0.09 -10.94 -7.73
N LEU A 24 -0.04 -11.79 -6.71
CA LEU A 24 -1.08 -11.93 -5.70
C LEU A 24 -0.51 -11.59 -4.32
N GLN A 25 -1.23 -10.75 -3.61
CA GLN A 25 -0.96 -10.43 -2.21
C GLN A 25 -1.94 -11.22 -1.35
N LEU A 26 -1.46 -12.22 -0.61
CA LEU A 26 -2.25 -13.09 0.25
C LEU A 26 -1.87 -12.81 1.70
N ILE A 27 -2.50 -11.78 2.30
CA ILE A 27 -2.20 -11.32 3.65
C ILE A 27 -3.42 -11.54 4.55
N HIS A 28 -3.33 -12.56 5.39
CA HIS A 28 -4.35 -12.92 6.36
C HIS A 28 -3.74 -13.75 7.51
N SER A 29 -4.45 -13.97 8.61
CA SER A 29 -3.93 -14.60 9.82
C SER A 29 -3.32 -16.00 9.63
N ALA A 30 -3.65 -16.70 8.55
CA ALA A 30 -3.08 -18.02 8.26
C ALA A 30 -1.95 -18.02 7.21
N ALA A 31 -1.72 -16.90 6.52
CA ALA A 31 -0.65 -16.76 5.54
C ALA A 31 -0.30 -15.29 5.29
N GLN A 32 0.99 -15.01 5.17
CA GLN A 32 1.55 -13.71 4.85
C GLN A 32 2.42 -13.88 3.61
N LEU A 33 1.78 -14.01 2.43
CA LEU A 33 2.46 -14.43 1.21
C LEU A 33 2.33 -13.39 0.09
N VAL A 34 3.39 -13.29 -0.70
CA VAL A 34 3.34 -12.71 -2.04
C VAL A 34 3.67 -13.82 -3.04
N VAL A 35 2.84 -13.96 -4.08
CA VAL A 35 2.94 -15.04 -5.06
C VAL A 35 2.98 -14.45 -6.46
N CYS A 36 3.88 -14.95 -7.28
CA CYS A 36 3.98 -14.67 -8.70
C CYS A 36 3.66 -15.93 -9.52
N VAL A 37 2.79 -15.80 -10.49
CA VAL A 37 2.47 -16.87 -11.44
C VAL A 37 2.57 -16.37 -12.88
N GLU A 38 2.89 -17.25 -13.81
CA GLU A 38 2.79 -16.98 -15.24
C GLU A 38 1.33 -16.72 -15.62
N ALA A 39 1.05 -15.61 -16.30
CA ALA A 39 -0.32 -15.23 -16.64
C ALA A 39 -0.96 -16.21 -17.63
N SER A 40 -0.17 -16.82 -18.54
CA SER A 40 -0.64 -17.73 -19.58
C SER A 40 -0.98 -19.14 -19.07
N SER A 41 -0.37 -19.58 -17.99
CA SER A 41 -0.46 -20.98 -17.51
C SER A 41 -0.89 -21.13 -16.05
N GLY A 42 -0.84 -20.05 -15.26
CA GLY A 42 -1.04 -20.09 -13.82
C GLY A 42 0.05 -20.84 -13.04
N LYS A 43 1.16 -21.20 -13.71
CA LYS A 43 2.29 -21.86 -13.07
C LYS A 43 2.98 -20.89 -12.11
N GLU A 44 3.26 -21.35 -10.89
CA GLU A 44 4.01 -20.57 -9.90
C GLU A 44 5.44 -20.33 -10.37
N VAL A 45 5.85 -19.06 -10.40
CA VAL A 45 7.20 -18.61 -10.69
C VAL A 45 8.02 -18.52 -9.41
N TRP A 46 7.45 -17.80 -8.43
CA TRP A 46 8.00 -17.69 -7.08
C TRP A 46 6.90 -17.41 -6.06
N LYS A 47 7.23 -17.72 -4.82
CA LYS A 47 6.43 -17.41 -3.64
C LYS A 47 7.37 -17.03 -2.51
N VAL A 48 7.06 -15.93 -1.84
CA VAL A 48 7.84 -15.45 -0.69
C VAL A 48 6.92 -15.17 0.50
N GLU A 49 7.43 -15.39 1.70
CA GLU A 49 6.80 -14.92 2.93
C GLU A 49 7.03 -13.41 3.07
N ARG A 50 5.99 -12.72 3.50
CA ARG A 50 6.02 -11.29 3.75
C ARG A 50 6.07 -11.07 5.26
N GLU A 51 7.27 -10.97 5.79
CA GLU A 51 7.48 -10.79 7.22
C GLU A 51 6.76 -9.53 7.76
N SER A 52 6.05 -9.69 8.84
CA SER A 52 5.36 -8.64 9.55
C SER A 52 5.14 -9.01 11.01
N ASP A 53 4.95 -7.98 11.82
CA ASP A 53 4.65 -8.07 13.25
C ASP A 53 3.26 -7.51 13.59
N GLY A 54 2.38 -7.38 12.59
CA GLY A 54 0.97 -7.03 12.77
C GLY A 54 0.23 -8.09 13.56
N VAL A 55 -0.71 -7.67 14.42
CA VAL A 55 -1.52 -8.57 15.24
C VAL A 55 -3.00 -8.21 15.16
N ALA A 56 -3.88 -9.18 15.46
CA ALA A 56 -5.32 -9.05 15.41
C ALA A 56 -5.83 -8.67 14.00
N GLU A 57 -6.67 -7.63 13.82
CA GLU A 57 -7.13 -7.23 12.51
C GLU A 57 -5.99 -6.78 11.58
N CYS A 58 -4.85 -6.34 12.13
CA CYS A 58 -3.69 -5.94 11.35
C CYS A 58 -2.97 -7.10 10.66
N GLU A 59 -3.27 -8.37 11.00
CA GLU A 59 -2.81 -9.54 10.25
C GLU A 59 -3.44 -9.65 8.86
N HIS A 60 -4.48 -8.84 8.59
CA HIS A 60 -5.22 -8.85 7.33
C HIS A 60 -4.94 -7.59 6.51
N SER A 61 -4.97 -7.75 5.19
CA SER A 61 -5.01 -6.65 4.25
C SER A 61 -6.07 -6.88 3.19
N TYR A 62 -6.73 -5.81 2.81
CA TYR A 62 -7.73 -5.76 1.74
C TYR A 62 -7.24 -4.91 0.56
N ALA A 63 -6.10 -4.25 0.74
CA ALA A 63 -5.44 -3.48 -0.31
C ALA A 63 -4.97 -4.37 -1.46
N SER A 64 -4.94 -3.83 -2.65
CA SER A 64 -4.36 -4.47 -3.82
C SER A 64 -2.89 -4.11 -3.97
N PRO A 65 -2.03 -5.01 -4.47
CA PRO A 65 -0.68 -4.66 -4.85
C PRO A 65 -0.70 -3.72 -6.06
N THR A 66 0.40 -3.03 -6.30
CA THR A 66 0.65 -2.28 -7.53
C THR A 66 2.04 -2.60 -8.07
N ALA A 67 2.22 -2.55 -9.39
CA ALA A 67 3.51 -2.72 -10.02
C ALA A 67 3.85 -1.48 -10.83
N PHE A 68 5.13 -1.12 -10.87
CA PHE A 68 5.62 0.08 -11.55
C PHE A 68 6.97 -0.18 -12.20
N ARG A 69 7.10 0.30 -13.44
CA ARG A 69 8.37 0.29 -14.16
C ARG A 69 8.60 1.62 -14.86
N GLU A 70 9.79 2.16 -14.66
CA GLU A 70 10.28 3.35 -15.38
C GLU A 70 11.83 3.28 -15.44
N GLY A 71 12.36 3.17 -16.65
CA GLY A 71 13.80 2.93 -16.83
C GLY A 71 14.26 1.65 -16.13
N ASP A 72 15.28 1.76 -15.29
CA ASP A 72 15.83 0.66 -14.50
C ASP A 72 15.03 0.37 -13.22
N LEU A 73 14.13 1.26 -12.85
CA LEU A 73 13.27 1.07 -11.69
C LEU A 73 12.12 0.12 -12.05
N ASN A 74 12.11 -1.07 -11.45
CA ASN A 74 11.06 -2.06 -11.59
C ASN A 74 10.71 -2.62 -10.21
N VAL A 75 9.48 -2.38 -9.74
CA VAL A 75 9.07 -2.71 -8.37
C VAL A 75 7.64 -3.22 -8.31
N LEU A 76 7.42 -4.25 -7.52
CA LEU A 76 6.11 -4.70 -7.05
C LEU A 76 5.91 -4.17 -5.64
N VAL A 77 4.81 -3.45 -5.41
CA VAL A 77 4.47 -2.89 -4.10
C VAL A 77 3.31 -3.66 -3.49
N THR A 78 3.48 -4.14 -2.28
CA THR A 78 2.44 -4.79 -1.46
C THR A 78 2.12 -3.94 -0.23
N HIS A 79 0.88 -3.98 0.23
CA HIS A 79 0.44 -3.11 1.32
C HIS A 79 -0.45 -3.85 2.31
N GLY A 80 -0.16 -3.72 3.58
CA GLY A 80 -0.92 -4.35 4.65
C GLY A 80 -0.03 -4.80 5.80
N ASN A 81 -0.65 -5.27 6.86
CA ASN A 81 0.03 -5.86 8.00
C ASN A 81 1.13 -4.94 8.54
N ASP A 82 0.74 -3.66 8.77
CA ASP A 82 1.54 -2.54 9.29
C ASP A 82 2.63 -1.97 8.36
N TYR A 83 2.85 -2.54 7.16
CA TYR A 83 3.91 -2.11 6.24
C TYR A 83 3.42 -1.94 4.79
N CYS A 84 4.07 -1.03 4.07
CA CYS A 84 4.07 -1.02 2.61
C CYS A 84 5.45 -1.47 2.15
N ILE A 85 5.51 -2.53 1.33
CA ILE A 85 6.77 -3.20 0.98
C ILE A 85 6.97 -3.21 -0.52
N GLY A 86 8.16 -2.80 -0.98
CA GLY A 86 8.62 -2.95 -2.35
C GLY A 86 9.42 -4.22 -2.51
N HIS A 87 9.09 -4.98 -3.56
CA HIS A 87 9.74 -6.23 -3.91
C HIS A 87 10.33 -6.15 -5.31
N ASP A 88 11.40 -6.87 -5.54
CA ASP A 88 11.88 -7.21 -6.88
C ASP A 88 10.84 -8.09 -7.58
N PRO A 89 10.27 -7.70 -8.73
CA PRO A 89 9.23 -8.48 -9.38
C PRO A 89 9.73 -9.81 -9.96
N GLY A 90 11.02 -9.91 -10.23
CA GLY A 90 11.64 -11.13 -10.77
C GLY A 90 11.77 -12.24 -9.74
N THR A 91 12.02 -11.89 -8.48
CA THR A 91 12.41 -12.85 -7.42
C THR A 91 11.51 -12.81 -6.18
N GLY A 92 10.72 -11.74 -6.00
CA GLY A 92 9.94 -11.49 -4.79
C GLY A 92 10.75 -10.93 -3.61
N LYS A 93 12.09 -10.79 -3.76
CA LYS A 93 12.95 -10.27 -2.70
C LYS A 93 12.52 -8.87 -2.28
N GLU A 94 12.43 -8.65 -0.96
CA GLU A 94 12.18 -7.32 -0.42
C GLU A 94 13.36 -6.38 -0.71
N LEU A 95 13.05 -5.20 -1.24
CA LEU A 95 13.98 -4.11 -1.53
C LEU A 95 13.95 -3.04 -0.45
N TRP A 96 12.76 -2.73 0.02
CA TRP A 96 12.50 -1.72 1.06
C TRP A 96 11.12 -1.93 1.69
N ARG A 97 10.92 -1.34 2.87
CA ARG A 97 9.61 -1.25 3.53
C ARG A 97 9.36 0.11 4.17
N VAL A 98 8.19 0.68 3.95
CA VAL A 98 7.71 1.85 4.69
C VAL A 98 7.09 1.37 5.99
N ALA A 99 7.59 1.90 7.10
CA ALA A 99 7.18 1.57 8.46
C ALA A 99 6.51 2.75 9.17
N GLY A 100 6.15 2.57 10.44
CA GLY A 100 5.53 3.63 11.25
C GLY A 100 4.09 3.98 10.86
N LEU A 101 3.44 3.16 10.00
CA LEU A 101 2.04 3.36 9.61
C LEU A 101 1.07 3.03 10.75
N ASN A 102 1.50 2.17 11.67
CA ASN A 102 0.80 1.79 12.91
C ASN A 102 1.82 1.70 14.06
N PRO A 103 2.26 2.85 14.63
CA PRO A 103 3.35 2.89 15.61
C PRO A 103 3.08 2.01 16.82
N LYS A 104 4.07 1.26 17.27
CA LYS A 104 3.95 0.29 18.36
C LYS A 104 3.62 0.94 19.71
N GLU A 105 4.07 2.18 19.94
CA GLU A 105 3.80 2.98 21.15
C GLU A 105 2.31 3.36 21.30
N LYS A 106 1.61 3.43 20.15
CA LYS A 106 0.17 3.76 20.04
C LYS A 106 -0.54 2.78 19.13
N TYR A 107 -0.21 1.50 19.26
CA TYR A 107 -0.66 0.44 18.37
C TYR A 107 -2.18 0.31 18.35
N ASN A 108 -2.76 0.40 17.17
CA ASN A 108 -4.19 0.16 16.96
C ASN A 108 -4.38 -1.23 16.35
N ARG A 109 -4.87 -2.17 17.13
CA ARG A 109 -5.10 -3.58 16.74
C ARG A 109 -6.18 -3.78 15.68
N THR A 110 -6.94 -2.73 15.37
CA THR A 110 -8.01 -2.76 14.36
C THR A 110 -7.65 -1.99 13.08
N LEU A 111 -6.38 -1.53 12.95
CA LEU A 111 -5.91 -0.73 11.83
C LEU A 111 -5.55 -1.63 10.63
N ARG A 112 -6.54 -2.28 10.05
CA ARG A 112 -6.37 -3.02 8.81
C ARG A 112 -6.29 -2.08 7.62
N PHE A 113 -5.44 -2.36 6.66
CA PHE A 113 -5.33 -1.56 5.45
C PHE A 113 -6.30 -2.03 4.36
N VAL A 114 -7.09 -1.10 3.86
CA VAL A 114 -8.10 -1.32 2.80
C VAL A 114 -7.74 -0.53 1.56
N ALA A 115 -7.45 0.76 1.70
CA ALA A 115 -6.96 1.60 0.62
C ALA A 115 -5.65 1.05 0.04
N SER A 116 -5.55 0.99 -1.28
CA SER A 116 -4.36 0.49 -1.97
C SER A 116 -3.30 1.60 -2.13
N PRO A 117 -2.00 1.25 -2.13
CA PRO A 117 -0.96 2.18 -2.52
C PRO A 117 -1.07 2.50 -4.02
N VAL A 118 -0.69 3.71 -4.40
CA VAL A 118 -0.65 4.13 -5.80
C VAL A 118 0.71 4.63 -6.19
N VAL A 119 1.12 4.31 -7.42
CA VAL A 119 2.39 4.77 -7.98
C VAL A 119 2.13 5.52 -9.28
N SER A 120 2.75 6.69 -9.43
CA SER A 120 2.78 7.45 -10.69
C SER A 120 4.00 8.35 -10.72
N GLN A 121 4.65 8.46 -11.86
CA GLN A 121 5.80 9.35 -12.07
C GLN A 121 6.91 9.18 -11.01
N GLY A 122 7.21 7.94 -10.63
CA GLY A 122 8.22 7.62 -9.62
C GLY A 122 7.85 7.97 -8.17
N LEU A 123 6.63 8.45 -7.92
CA LEU A 123 6.10 8.68 -6.59
C LEU A 123 5.19 7.54 -6.14
N LEU A 124 5.39 7.07 -4.93
CA LEU A 124 4.54 6.12 -4.23
C LEU A 124 3.76 6.83 -3.13
N VAL A 125 2.44 6.74 -3.19
CA VAL A 125 1.54 7.18 -2.11
C VAL A 125 1.17 5.97 -1.27
N VAL A 126 1.42 6.05 0.02
CA VAL A 126 1.16 5.00 1.00
C VAL A 126 0.07 5.47 1.96
N PRO A 127 -1.19 5.08 1.75
CA PRO A 127 -2.26 5.38 2.70
C PRO A 127 -2.12 4.49 3.94
N SER A 128 -2.47 5.00 5.10
CA SER A 128 -2.73 4.17 6.27
C SER A 128 -4.22 3.81 6.32
N ALA A 129 -4.88 3.87 7.47
CA ALA A 129 -6.30 3.61 7.62
C ALA A 129 -6.89 4.45 8.76
N LYS A 130 -8.22 4.51 8.85
CA LYS A 130 -8.95 5.10 10.00
C LYS A 130 -8.46 6.51 10.38
N ASN A 131 -8.36 7.40 9.39
CA ASN A 131 -7.93 8.78 9.57
C ASN A 131 -6.51 8.95 10.15
N ARG A 132 -5.65 7.96 9.97
CA ARG A 132 -4.21 8.05 10.25
C ARG A 132 -3.48 8.78 9.12
N GLY A 133 -2.18 8.59 9.00
CA GLY A 133 -1.33 9.31 8.07
C GLY A 133 -1.35 8.80 6.63
N VAL A 134 -0.75 9.59 5.78
CA VAL A 134 -0.34 9.24 4.41
C VAL A 134 1.14 9.59 4.29
N SER A 135 1.91 8.68 3.70
CA SER A 135 3.32 8.92 3.36
C SER A 135 3.47 8.98 1.85
N VAL A 136 4.32 9.87 1.37
CA VAL A 136 4.71 9.90 -0.05
C VAL A 136 6.22 9.68 -0.15
N VAL A 137 6.59 8.70 -0.97
CA VAL A 137 7.96 8.21 -1.13
C VAL A 137 8.40 8.35 -2.59
N ARG A 138 9.60 8.86 -2.82
CA ARG A 138 10.27 8.81 -4.12
C ARG A 138 10.92 7.45 -4.31
N LEU A 139 10.42 6.67 -5.26
CA LEU A 139 10.83 5.27 -5.44
C LEU A 139 12.31 5.10 -5.80
N SER A 140 12.90 6.04 -6.55
CA SER A 140 14.33 5.99 -6.90
C SER A 140 15.28 6.12 -5.71
N GLU A 141 14.79 6.64 -4.59
CA GLU A 141 15.55 6.85 -3.35
C GLU A 141 15.16 5.85 -2.25
N ALA A 142 14.10 5.06 -2.47
CA ALA A 142 13.58 4.12 -1.50
C ALA A 142 14.55 2.94 -1.27
N LYS A 143 14.96 2.71 -0.03
CA LYS A 143 15.84 1.59 0.35
C LYS A 143 15.70 1.21 1.82
N GLY A 144 15.85 -0.07 2.10
CA GLY A 144 15.84 -0.60 3.47
C GLY A 144 14.55 -0.30 4.21
N ARG A 145 14.63 -0.04 5.52
CA ARG A 145 13.50 0.32 6.36
C ARG A 145 13.32 1.83 6.37
N ILE A 146 12.20 2.32 5.85
CA ILE A 146 11.85 3.74 5.71
C ILE A 146 10.93 4.11 6.88
N GLU A 147 11.50 4.73 7.90
CA GLU A 147 10.79 5.38 9.00
C GLU A 147 10.41 6.82 8.61
N GLN A 148 9.69 7.53 9.44
CA GLN A 148 9.34 8.93 9.20
C GLN A 148 10.60 9.79 8.98
N GLY A 149 10.63 10.52 7.85
CA GLY A 149 11.79 11.29 7.41
C GLY A 149 12.96 10.44 6.89
N GLY A 150 12.75 9.15 6.68
CA GLY A 150 13.76 8.22 6.17
C GLY A 150 13.97 8.28 4.67
N SER A 151 14.76 7.34 4.16
CA SER A 151 15.22 7.30 2.77
C SER A 151 14.09 7.36 1.75
N GLY A 152 14.09 8.38 0.92
CA GLY A 152 13.10 8.58 -0.16
C GLY A 152 11.74 9.10 0.32
N GLU A 153 11.45 9.18 1.62
CA GLU A 153 10.21 9.81 2.08
C GLU A 153 10.27 11.32 1.87
N LEU A 154 9.38 11.84 1.02
CA LEU A 154 9.30 13.27 0.73
C LEU A 154 8.57 14.00 1.86
N TRP A 155 7.48 13.42 2.32
CA TRP A 155 6.68 13.93 3.43
C TRP A 155 5.75 12.85 3.98
N ARG A 156 5.31 13.07 5.21
CA ARG A 156 4.27 12.28 5.87
C ARG A 156 3.32 13.21 6.60
N MET A 157 2.03 12.99 6.45
CA MET A 157 1.02 13.64 7.28
C MET A 157 0.46 12.62 8.28
N ASP A 158 0.19 13.07 9.51
CA ASP A 158 -0.23 12.19 10.62
C ASP A 158 -1.72 11.85 10.61
N ARG A 159 -2.51 12.59 9.83
CA ARG A 159 -3.98 12.46 9.77
C ARG A 159 -4.46 12.65 8.35
N SER A 160 -5.75 12.45 8.16
CA SER A 160 -6.47 12.76 6.91
C SER A 160 -6.30 11.75 5.80
N THR A 161 -5.76 10.54 6.09
CA THR A 161 -5.89 9.45 5.13
C THR A 161 -7.36 9.02 4.97
N THR A 162 -7.62 8.33 3.90
CA THR A 162 -8.86 7.59 3.67
C THR A 162 -8.84 6.27 4.45
N ASP A 163 -9.99 5.71 4.81
CA ASP A 163 -10.05 4.35 5.40
C ASP A 163 -10.13 3.28 4.29
N VAL A 164 -11.02 3.51 3.32
CA VAL A 164 -11.34 2.51 2.30
C VAL A 164 -10.94 2.94 0.90
N THR A 165 -11.15 4.20 0.56
CA THR A 165 -10.94 4.70 -0.80
C THR A 165 -9.46 4.82 -1.14
N THR A 166 -9.07 4.23 -2.27
CA THR A 166 -7.70 4.35 -2.79
C THR A 166 -7.42 5.79 -3.24
N PRO A 167 -6.26 6.36 -2.88
CA PRO A 167 -5.84 7.68 -3.36
C PRO A 167 -5.77 7.76 -4.89
N LEU A 168 -5.91 8.96 -5.44
CA LEU A 168 -5.62 9.22 -6.84
C LEU A 168 -4.43 10.15 -6.97
N LEU A 169 -3.42 9.73 -7.72
CA LEU A 169 -2.25 10.55 -8.06
C LEU A 169 -2.32 10.88 -9.56
N TYR A 170 -2.45 12.18 -9.87
CA TYR A 170 -2.60 12.63 -11.25
C TYR A 170 -1.93 13.99 -11.49
N ARG A 171 -1.01 14.05 -12.45
CA ARG A 171 -0.31 15.28 -12.87
C ARG A 171 0.29 16.06 -11.69
N GLY A 172 0.96 15.38 -10.78
CA GLY A 172 1.60 16.00 -9.60
C GLY A 172 0.63 16.38 -8.48
N LEU A 173 -0.64 16.05 -8.61
CA LEU A 173 -1.67 16.28 -7.60
C LEU A 173 -2.08 14.96 -6.94
N LEU A 174 -2.22 14.99 -5.63
CA LEU A 174 -2.72 13.89 -4.83
C LEU A 174 -4.14 14.21 -4.33
N TYR A 175 -5.07 13.33 -4.64
CA TYR A 175 -6.46 13.44 -4.20
C TYR A 175 -6.77 12.34 -3.18
N LEU A 176 -7.29 12.76 -2.04
CA LEU A 176 -7.77 11.88 -0.97
C LEU A 176 -9.28 12.09 -0.79
N CYS A 177 -10.08 11.09 -1.13
CA CYS A 177 -11.53 11.12 -0.92
C CYS A 177 -11.88 10.40 0.37
N LYS A 178 -12.34 11.12 1.38
CA LYS A 178 -12.73 10.56 2.67
C LYS A 178 -14.15 9.99 2.64
N GLU A 179 -14.43 9.05 3.52
CA GLU A 179 -15.73 8.38 3.66
C GLU A 179 -16.89 9.34 3.94
N ASN A 180 -16.60 10.50 4.52
CA ASN A 180 -17.60 11.56 4.77
C ASN A 180 -17.84 12.49 3.57
N GLY A 181 -17.38 12.13 2.38
CA GLY A 181 -17.53 12.90 1.15
C GLY A 181 -16.61 14.13 1.03
N THR A 182 -15.59 14.24 1.87
CA THR A 182 -14.58 15.30 1.76
C THR A 182 -13.47 14.86 0.80
N ILE A 183 -13.14 15.72 -0.17
CA ILE A 183 -11.97 15.55 -1.03
C ILE A 183 -10.91 16.57 -0.61
N LEU A 184 -9.68 16.07 -0.37
CA LEU A 184 -8.48 16.87 -0.24
C LEU A 184 -7.69 16.78 -1.56
N CYS A 185 -7.20 17.94 -2.04
CA CYS A 185 -6.22 18.02 -3.10
C CYS A 185 -4.92 18.57 -2.52
N LEU A 186 -3.85 17.82 -2.72
CA LEU A 186 -2.50 18.15 -2.25
C LEU A 186 -1.53 18.22 -3.42
N ASP A 187 -0.52 19.07 -3.31
CA ASP A 187 0.67 18.95 -4.14
C ASP A 187 1.41 17.67 -3.73
N ALA A 188 1.64 16.77 -4.69
CA ALA A 188 2.18 15.44 -4.39
C ALA A 188 3.64 15.46 -3.92
N LEU A 189 4.43 16.45 -4.34
CA LEU A 189 5.85 16.55 -3.96
C LEU A 189 6.05 17.15 -2.58
N THR A 190 5.18 18.08 -2.18
CA THR A 190 5.37 18.88 -0.96
C THR A 190 4.38 18.56 0.15
N GLY A 191 3.28 17.86 -0.17
CA GLY A 191 2.17 17.63 0.76
C GLY A 191 1.34 18.88 1.07
N LYS A 192 1.63 20.01 0.41
CA LYS A 192 0.87 21.25 0.63
C LYS A 192 -0.57 21.08 0.16
N GLN A 193 -1.53 21.36 1.06
CA GLN A 193 -2.94 21.37 0.71
C GLN A 193 -3.24 22.55 -0.22
N LEU A 194 -3.82 22.24 -1.37
CA LEU A 194 -4.26 23.23 -2.37
C LEU A 194 -5.72 23.61 -2.16
N TYR A 195 -6.56 22.61 -1.94
CA TYR A 195 -7.97 22.83 -1.56
C TYR A 195 -8.54 21.62 -0.80
N GLN A 196 -9.67 21.85 -0.17
CA GLN A 196 -10.54 20.83 0.42
C GLN A 196 -11.99 21.20 0.14
N GLU A 197 -12.76 20.24 -0.39
CA GLU A 197 -14.17 20.41 -0.69
C GLU A 197 -14.98 19.26 -0.13
N ARG A 198 -16.23 19.52 0.19
CA ARG A 198 -17.17 18.51 0.67
C ARG A 198 -18.36 18.41 -0.30
N PHE A 199 -18.54 17.23 -0.91
CA PHE A 199 -19.55 16.99 -1.93
C PHE A 199 -20.91 16.53 -1.38
N HIS A 200 -20.93 16.01 -0.15
CA HIS A 200 -22.17 15.62 0.51
C HIS A 200 -22.23 16.19 1.92
N ALA A 201 -23.31 16.91 2.23
CA ALA A 201 -23.71 17.09 3.60
C ALA A 201 -24.31 15.77 4.10
N GLN A 202 -23.83 15.22 5.20
CA GLN A 202 -24.60 14.21 5.91
C GLN A 202 -25.88 14.90 6.43
N THR A 203 -27.02 14.42 5.96
CA THR A 203 -28.33 14.75 6.53
C THR A 203 -28.50 14.11 7.88
#